data_6225714c52d57574d29b209a2a2a6954
#
_entry.id   6225714c52d57574d29b209a2a2a6954
#
_cell.length_a   1.000
_cell.length_b   1.000
_cell.length_c   1.000
_cell.angle_alpha   90.00
_cell.angle_beta   90.00
_cell.angle_gamma   90.00
#
_symmetry.space_group_name_H-M   'P 1'
#
loop_
_entity.id
_entity.type
_entity.pdbx_description
1 polymer ?
#
loop_
_entity_poly.entity_id
_entity_poly.type
_entity_poly.pdbx_seq_one_letter_code
_entity_poly.pdbx_strand_id
1 'polypeptide(L)'
;MELIFRQRLDRPDRAGRANVFGDLHWAGCHRWKMPTGIKVLPIHWQPTKAKRIHTSAPDANQLNLRLTRLQAAVQGVFLTAEASGKAEADVTQDEIEEAMRGIGAGGQRRKVVQVSEIVGPAPLTPNATWAEFSERWQAENKQLLSSSYLRGANQVVGALADFDPQLRLATFTREQLAKYTTWLYAQGLRDSTVQRHYKFFRDCLRQVNQAIPGWLNKLTVRYGRALSLRAGEVRALMAASVEEEIAAERDVFLFQMFLLLRDTDLRGLRSHHIAPRELPGYGPTLSVELYQNKTGEPVLIPLPPAAADIWQRYGGQLPLASQQERNRRLKQLGRVAGLTREFVDVGFSGKLRTEEVMPVYKALSTHAARHTGADMLILGGEGNQALKEIALGHVSDSVYGYDTLERYGPQLLQAWERVLPPAVPAAVPAPLMQRKVNRGPTGGQPGAKPKITPGF
;
A
#
# COMPACT_ATOMS: atom_id res chain seq x y z
N MET A 1 13.70 11.33 -25.17
CA MET A 1 13.54 12.37 -24.15
C MET A 1 14.40 12.07 -22.94
N GLU A 2 15.15 13.07 -22.40
CA GLU A 2 15.98 12.95 -21.19
C GLU A 2 15.59 14.04 -20.19
N LEU A 3 15.32 13.68 -18.94
CA LEU A 3 14.99 14.59 -17.85
C LEU A 3 15.94 14.38 -16.67
N ILE A 4 16.76 15.39 -16.37
CA ILE A 4 17.70 15.37 -15.25
C ILE A 4 17.34 16.47 -14.26
N PHE A 5 17.11 16.13 -13.00
CA PHE A 5 16.92 17.17 -11.97
C PHE A 5 18.27 17.69 -11.47
N ARG A 6 18.37 19.01 -11.38
CA ARG A 6 19.57 19.74 -10.95
C ARG A 6 19.23 20.78 -9.91
N GLN A 7 20.18 21.11 -9.05
CA GLN A 7 20.03 22.21 -8.09
C GLN A 7 20.81 23.44 -8.59
N ARG A 8 20.18 24.61 -8.47
CA ARG A 8 20.77 25.90 -8.86
C ARG A 8 21.41 26.60 -7.67
N LEU A 9 22.75 26.55 -7.57
CA LEU A 9 23.51 27.03 -6.41
C LEU A 9 23.84 28.53 -6.47
N ASP A 10 23.72 29.17 -7.64
CA ASP A 10 24.11 30.56 -7.86
C ASP A 10 23.16 31.60 -7.24
N ARG A 11 21.96 31.21 -6.86
CA ARG A 11 20.93 32.09 -6.27
C ARG A 11 20.15 31.40 -5.15
N PRO A 12 20.76 31.16 -3.99
CA PRO A 12 20.05 30.63 -2.84
C PRO A 12 19.08 31.68 -2.26
N ASP A 13 18.04 31.25 -1.58
CA ASP A 13 17.16 32.15 -0.83
C ASP A 13 17.83 32.60 0.49
N ARG A 14 17.13 33.48 1.27
CA ARG A 14 17.65 33.99 2.54
C ARG A 14 17.94 32.88 3.59
N ALA A 15 17.37 31.70 3.42
CA ALA A 15 17.58 30.54 4.29
C ALA A 15 18.67 29.60 3.72
N GLY A 16 19.40 30.00 2.67
CA GLY A 16 20.45 29.21 2.03
C GLY A 16 19.90 28.06 1.14
N ARG A 17 18.59 27.99 0.91
CA ARG A 17 17.99 26.94 0.08
C ARG A 17 18.08 27.32 -1.39
N ALA A 18 18.50 26.38 -2.21
CA ALA A 18 18.63 26.54 -3.66
C ALA A 18 17.48 25.84 -4.40
N ASN A 19 17.08 26.43 -5.53
CA ASN A 19 16.01 25.90 -6.37
C ASN A 19 16.45 24.60 -7.05
N VAL A 20 15.57 23.60 -7.07
CA VAL A 20 15.68 22.42 -7.90
C VAL A 20 14.91 22.65 -9.20
N PHE A 21 15.47 22.32 -10.34
CA PHE A 21 14.83 22.39 -11.65
C PHE A 21 15.06 21.10 -12.44
N GLY A 22 14.18 20.79 -13.38
CA GLY A 22 14.38 19.71 -14.34
C GLY A 22 15.07 20.26 -15.58
N ASP A 23 16.17 19.66 -15.99
CA ASP A 23 16.84 19.95 -17.27
C ASP A 23 16.30 18.91 -18.26
N LEU A 24 15.31 19.32 -19.07
CA LEU A 24 14.60 18.44 -20.00
C LEU A 24 15.12 18.66 -21.42
N HIS A 25 15.50 17.56 -22.06
CA HIS A 25 15.96 17.52 -23.44
C HIS A 25 15.12 16.49 -24.21
N TRP A 26 14.67 16.83 -25.44
CA TRP A 26 13.99 15.89 -26.32
C TRP A 26 14.34 16.15 -27.80
N ALA A 27 13.85 15.30 -28.69
CA ALA A 27 14.17 15.33 -30.10
C ALA A 27 13.94 16.71 -30.73
N GLY A 28 14.72 17.06 -31.75
CA GLY A 28 14.66 18.38 -32.38
C GLY A 28 15.51 19.45 -31.68
N CYS A 29 16.46 19.09 -30.81
CA CYS A 29 17.31 20.01 -30.04
C CYS A 29 16.54 20.88 -29.04
N HIS A 30 15.35 20.48 -28.65
CA HIS A 30 14.59 21.19 -27.64
C HIS A 30 15.23 21.02 -26.27
N ARG A 31 15.34 22.13 -25.56
CA ARG A 31 15.82 22.14 -24.16
C ARG A 31 15.01 23.11 -23.33
N TRP A 32 14.55 22.61 -22.20
CA TRP A 32 13.79 23.42 -21.27
C TRP A 32 14.22 23.22 -19.83
N LYS A 33 14.45 24.32 -19.13
CA LYS A 33 14.70 24.32 -17.68
C LYS A 33 13.37 24.37 -16.94
N MET A 34 12.81 23.23 -16.69
CA MET A 34 11.51 23.01 -16.07
C MET A 34 11.51 23.41 -14.60
N PRO A 35 10.64 24.34 -14.17
CA PRO A 35 10.56 24.74 -12.77
C PRO A 35 9.87 23.64 -11.94
N THR A 36 10.48 23.20 -10.85
CA THR A 36 9.86 22.25 -9.93
C THR A 36 9.15 22.93 -8.76
N GLY A 37 9.46 24.18 -8.47
CA GLY A 37 9.02 24.91 -7.28
C GLY A 37 9.57 24.34 -5.96
N ILE A 38 10.57 23.48 -6.02
CA ILE A 38 11.23 22.86 -4.87
C ILE A 38 12.50 23.63 -4.53
N LYS A 39 12.69 23.93 -3.23
CA LYS A 39 13.90 24.53 -2.70
C LYS A 39 14.42 23.71 -1.54
N VAL A 40 15.69 23.32 -1.60
CA VAL A 40 16.35 22.56 -0.52
C VAL A 40 17.76 23.10 -0.26
N LEU A 41 18.27 22.86 0.94
CA LEU A 41 19.68 23.17 1.25
C LEU A 41 20.59 22.27 0.41
N PRO A 42 21.74 22.79 -0.08
CA PRO A 42 22.69 21.99 -0.88
C PRO A 42 23.12 20.70 -0.21
N ILE A 43 23.27 20.69 1.10
CA ILE A 43 23.67 19.51 1.90
C ILE A 43 22.63 18.37 1.84
N HIS A 44 21.37 18.70 1.53
CA HIS A 44 20.30 17.70 1.40
C HIS A 44 20.07 17.23 -0.03
N TRP A 45 20.80 17.76 -1.01
CA TRP A 45 20.64 17.43 -2.42
C TRP A 45 21.58 16.28 -2.83
N GLN A 46 21.04 15.21 -3.38
CA GLN A 46 21.76 14.01 -3.81
C GLN A 46 21.36 13.64 -5.25
N PRO A 47 21.99 14.22 -6.28
CA PRO A 47 21.54 14.14 -7.66
C PRO A 47 21.56 12.71 -8.24
N THR A 48 22.44 11.86 -7.74
CA THR A 48 22.65 10.48 -8.24
C THR A 48 21.80 9.41 -7.54
N LYS A 49 21.08 9.77 -6.48
CA LYS A 49 20.24 8.81 -5.73
C LYS A 49 18.78 8.86 -6.18
N ALA A 50 18.08 7.73 -6.06
CA ALA A 50 16.65 7.63 -6.35
C ALA A 50 15.82 8.62 -5.49
N LYS A 51 16.16 8.73 -4.20
CA LYS A 51 15.66 9.80 -3.32
C LYS A 51 16.65 10.97 -3.36
N ARG A 52 16.42 11.87 -4.29
CA ARG A 52 17.32 13.01 -4.57
C ARG A 52 17.43 14.01 -3.42
N ILE A 53 16.46 14.00 -2.50
CA ILE A 53 16.47 14.84 -1.30
C ILE A 53 16.66 13.93 -0.10
N HIS A 54 17.75 14.15 0.64
CA HIS A 54 18.13 13.34 1.79
C HIS A 54 17.08 13.39 2.89
N THR A 55 16.87 12.27 3.58
CA THR A 55 15.81 12.10 4.59
C THR A 55 15.93 13.03 5.81
N SER A 56 17.12 13.64 6.02
CA SER A 56 17.32 14.66 7.05
C SER A 56 16.71 16.02 6.69
N ALA A 57 16.34 16.24 5.42
CA ALA A 57 15.66 17.49 5.04
C ALA A 57 14.24 17.52 5.60
N PRO A 58 13.75 18.67 6.05
CA PRO A 58 12.33 18.87 6.30
C PRO A 58 11.52 18.48 5.06
N ASP A 59 10.43 17.74 5.25
CA ASP A 59 9.51 17.31 4.18
C ASP A 59 10.13 16.48 3.04
N ALA A 60 11.30 15.86 3.27
CA ALA A 60 12.05 15.10 2.27
C ALA A 60 11.18 14.10 1.49
N ASN A 61 10.30 13.37 2.19
CA ASN A 61 9.40 12.40 1.55
C ASN A 61 8.39 13.06 0.61
N GLN A 62 7.82 14.20 1.00
CA GLN A 62 6.88 14.96 0.16
C GLN A 62 7.58 15.54 -1.06
N LEU A 63 8.77 16.10 -0.87
CA LEU A 63 9.56 16.69 -1.93
C LEU A 63 10.06 15.65 -2.93
N ASN A 64 10.51 14.49 -2.46
CA ASN A 64 10.88 13.38 -3.33
C ASN A 64 9.66 12.84 -4.10
N LEU A 65 8.51 12.67 -3.44
CA LEU A 65 7.27 12.25 -4.09
C LEU A 65 6.84 13.26 -5.18
N ARG A 66 7.03 14.55 -4.93
CA ARG A 66 6.74 15.59 -5.92
C ARG A 66 7.66 15.51 -7.12
N LEU A 67 8.97 15.29 -6.93
CA LEU A 67 9.91 15.07 -8.03
C LEU A 67 9.53 13.84 -8.87
N THR A 68 9.14 12.75 -8.22
CA THR A 68 8.68 11.53 -8.91
C THR A 68 7.41 11.78 -9.72
N ARG A 69 6.44 12.52 -9.17
CA ARG A 69 5.20 12.88 -9.90
C ARG A 69 5.47 13.79 -11.09
N LEU A 70 6.37 14.76 -10.96
CA LEU A 70 6.78 15.61 -12.06
C LEU A 70 7.46 14.80 -13.17
N GLN A 71 8.34 13.87 -12.80
CA GLN A 71 8.98 12.97 -13.77
C GLN A 71 7.97 12.10 -14.50
N ALA A 72 7.03 11.49 -13.77
CA ALA A 72 5.98 10.63 -14.33
C ALA A 72 5.04 11.42 -15.27
N ALA A 73 4.68 12.65 -14.91
CA ALA A 73 3.85 13.51 -15.77
C ALA A 73 4.54 13.85 -17.09
N VAL A 74 5.81 14.24 -17.03
CA VAL A 74 6.61 14.50 -18.23
C VAL A 74 6.72 13.25 -19.10
N GLN A 75 7.09 12.11 -18.52
CA GLN A 75 7.16 10.84 -19.25
C GLN A 75 5.82 10.45 -19.88
N GLY A 76 4.71 10.67 -19.19
CA GLY A 76 3.37 10.40 -19.67
C GLY A 76 3.02 11.17 -20.97
N VAL A 77 3.46 12.41 -21.11
CA VAL A 77 3.24 13.19 -22.34
C VAL A 77 3.92 12.53 -23.54
N PHE A 78 5.17 12.10 -23.38
CA PHE A 78 5.93 11.47 -24.47
C PHE A 78 5.39 10.08 -24.82
N LEU A 79 5.00 9.30 -23.84
CA LEU A 79 4.34 8.01 -24.07
C LEU A 79 2.98 8.16 -24.79
N THR A 80 2.22 9.20 -24.44
CA THR A 80 0.94 9.49 -25.12
C THR A 80 1.19 9.94 -26.56
N ALA A 81 2.20 10.77 -26.80
CA ALA A 81 2.60 11.18 -28.14
C ALA A 81 3.01 9.97 -28.99
N GLU A 82 3.86 9.10 -28.49
CA GLU A 82 4.25 7.85 -29.13
C GLU A 82 3.04 6.96 -29.47
N ALA A 83 2.16 6.74 -28.50
CA ALA A 83 0.95 5.94 -28.69
C ALA A 83 -0.02 6.52 -29.74
N SER A 84 -0.02 7.85 -29.92
CA SER A 84 -0.82 8.55 -30.94
C SER A 84 -0.13 8.70 -32.28
N GLY A 85 1.10 8.18 -32.46
CA GLY A 85 1.91 8.33 -33.65
C GLY A 85 2.49 9.71 -33.85
N LYS A 86 2.48 10.57 -32.84
CA LYS A 86 3.09 11.90 -32.86
C LYS A 86 4.60 11.78 -32.65
N ALA A 87 5.39 12.45 -33.49
CA ALA A 87 6.84 12.40 -33.33
C ALA A 87 7.28 13.11 -32.03
N GLU A 88 8.33 12.63 -31.40
CA GLU A 88 8.89 13.22 -30.17
C GLU A 88 9.27 14.72 -30.37
N ALA A 89 9.71 15.08 -31.58
CA ALA A 89 10.04 16.44 -31.91
C ALA A 89 8.86 17.43 -31.94
N ASP A 90 7.64 16.90 -32.12
CA ASP A 90 6.42 17.69 -32.20
C ASP A 90 5.75 17.88 -30.82
N VAL A 91 6.31 17.30 -29.76
CA VAL A 91 5.85 17.54 -28.39
C VAL A 91 6.22 18.97 -27.99
N THR A 92 5.21 19.73 -27.59
CA THR A 92 5.37 21.13 -27.22
C THR A 92 5.60 21.32 -25.74
N GLN A 93 6.25 22.43 -25.36
CA GLN A 93 6.41 22.80 -23.95
C GLN A 93 5.07 22.99 -23.25
N ASP A 94 4.05 23.53 -23.96
CA ASP A 94 2.71 23.78 -23.39
C ASP A 94 2.01 22.46 -22.97
N GLU A 95 2.16 21.38 -23.74
CA GLU A 95 1.63 20.07 -23.40
C GLU A 95 2.28 19.51 -22.12
N ILE A 96 3.58 19.74 -21.97
CA ILE A 96 4.31 19.32 -20.78
C ILE A 96 3.89 20.17 -19.56
N GLU A 97 3.75 21.48 -19.74
CA GLU A 97 3.26 22.40 -18.68
C GLU A 97 1.83 22.05 -18.24
N GLU A 98 0.96 21.71 -19.19
CA GLU A 98 -0.40 21.26 -18.89
C GLU A 98 -0.41 19.99 -18.05
N ALA A 99 0.37 18.98 -18.45
CA ALA A 99 0.50 17.73 -17.71
C ALA A 99 1.06 17.92 -16.29
N MET A 100 1.87 18.95 -16.09
CA MET A 100 2.42 19.32 -14.80
C MET A 100 1.48 20.21 -13.96
N ARG A 101 0.42 20.72 -14.56
CA ARG A 101 -0.55 21.60 -13.92
C ARG A 101 -1.27 20.82 -12.81
N GLY A 102 -1.17 21.29 -11.59
CA GLY A 102 -1.70 20.60 -10.40
C GLY A 102 -0.66 19.81 -9.59
N ILE A 103 0.55 19.54 -10.12
CA ILE A 103 1.65 18.94 -9.34
C ILE A 103 2.45 20.02 -8.57
N GLY A 104 2.07 21.29 -8.73
CA GLY A 104 2.63 22.42 -8.00
C GLY A 104 3.95 22.96 -8.56
N ALA A 105 4.22 22.79 -9.86
CA ALA A 105 5.41 23.30 -10.55
C ALA A 105 5.18 24.66 -11.24
N GLY A 106 4.02 25.23 -11.17
CA GLY A 106 3.70 26.48 -11.84
C GLY A 106 3.94 27.71 -10.97
N GLY A 107 4.92 28.51 -11.32
CA GLY A 107 4.95 29.92 -10.96
C GLY A 107 3.83 30.65 -11.73
N GLN A 108 2.63 30.65 -11.22
CA GLN A 108 1.53 31.42 -11.82
C GLN A 108 1.81 32.92 -11.69
N ARG A 109 1.95 33.62 -12.83
CA ARG A 109 1.37 34.95 -12.93
C ARG A 109 -0.14 34.80 -12.76
N ARG A 110 -0.64 35.11 -11.57
CA ARG A 110 -2.07 35.18 -11.27
C ARG A 110 -2.72 36.14 -12.27
N LYS A 111 -3.46 35.65 -13.27
CA LYS A 111 -4.64 36.34 -13.74
C LYS A 111 -5.57 36.39 -12.54
N VAL A 112 -5.83 37.61 -12.05
CA VAL A 112 -6.87 37.84 -11.06
C VAL A 112 -8.20 37.58 -11.77
N VAL A 113 -8.66 36.34 -11.71
CA VAL A 113 -10.08 36.04 -11.84
C VAL A 113 -10.65 36.49 -10.50
N GLN A 114 -11.55 37.46 -10.51
CA GLN A 114 -12.40 37.73 -9.35
C GLN A 114 -13.13 36.43 -9.00
N VAL A 115 -12.58 35.71 -8.07
CA VAL A 115 -13.26 34.65 -7.38
C VAL A 115 -14.21 35.38 -6.44
N SER A 116 -15.51 35.36 -6.78
CA SER A 116 -16.55 35.59 -5.78
C SER A 116 -16.12 34.83 -4.53
N GLU A 117 -16.04 35.51 -3.42
CA GLU A 117 -15.65 34.95 -2.13
C GLU A 117 -16.46 33.66 -1.88
N ILE A 118 -15.86 32.54 -2.21
CA ILE A 118 -16.22 31.30 -1.55
C ILE A 118 -15.67 31.54 -0.13
N VAL A 119 -16.56 31.93 0.76
CA VAL A 119 -16.29 31.93 2.19
C VAL A 119 -15.96 30.48 2.53
N GLY A 120 -14.69 30.14 2.38
CA GLY A 120 -14.18 28.87 2.85
C GLY A 120 -14.44 28.81 4.36
N PRO A 121 -14.70 27.64 4.90
CA PRO A 121 -14.91 27.52 6.34
C PRO A 121 -13.74 28.17 7.08
N ALA A 122 -14.01 28.93 8.17
CA ALA A 122 -13.01 29.66 8.95
C ALA A 122 -11.77 28.81 9.28
N PRO A 123 -10.52 29.28 9.31
CA PRO A 123 -9.32 28.45 9.48
C PRO A 123 -9.43 27.57 10.74
N LEU A 124 -8.91 26.36 10.70
CA LEU A 124 -8.85 25.46 11.85
C LEU A 124 -8.13 26.18 12.99
N THR A 125 -8.84 26.41 14.08
CA THR A 125 -8.27 27.09 15.24
C THR A 125 -7.92 26.06 16.32
N PRO A 126 -6.89 26.33 17.14
CA PRO A 126 -6.58 25.47 18.28
C PRO A 126 -7.73 25.33 19.30
N ASN A 127 -8.71 26.26 19.27
CA ASN A 127 -9.86 26.23 20.17
C ASN A 127 -10.97 25.27 19.76
N ALA A 128 -10.90 24.68 18.58
CA ALA A 128 -11.85 23.65 18.15
C ALA A 128 -11.78 22.43 19.06
N THR A 129 -12.91 21.78 19.29
CA THR A 129 -12.95 20.43 19.85
C THR A 129 -12.28 19.44 18.88
N TRP A 130 -11.88 18.27 19.37
CA TRP A 130 -11.29 17.25 18.51
C TRP A 130 -12.27 16.74 17.45
N ALA A 131 -13.57 16.73 17.75
CA ALA A 131 -14.60 16.34 16.79
C ALA A 131 -14.71 17.36 15.65
N GLU A 132 -14.86 18.64 15.96
CA GLU A 132 -14.94 19.74 14.97
C GLU A 132 -13.66 19.82 14.13
N PHE A 133 -12.50 19.66 14.77
CA PHE A 133 -11.22 19.64 14.08
C PHE A 133 -11.16 18.48 13.08
N SER A 134 -11.51 17.25 13.53
CA SER A 134 -11.41 16.05 12.71
C SER A 134 -12.36 16.09 11.52
N GLU A 135 -13.60 16.49 11.73
CA GLU A 135 -14.59 16.60 10.66
C GLU A 135 -14.10 17.53 9.55
N ARG A 136 -13.66 18.69 9.92
CA ARG A 136 -13.14 19.66 8.97
C ARG A 136 -11.87 19.22 8.27
N TRP A 137 -10.90 18.72 9.04
CA TRP A 137 -9.65 18.23 8.50
C TRP A 137 -9.88 17.07 7.52
N GLN A 138 -10.83 16.17 7.82
CA GLN A 138 -11.18 15.09 6.91
C GLN A 138 -11.84 15.62 5.63
N ALA A 139 -12.71 16.62 5.72
CA ALA A 139 -13.33 17.25 4.57
C ALA A 139 -12.28 17.90 3.64
N GLU A 140 -11.31 18.62 4.22
CA GLU A 140 -10.24 19.30 3.47
C GLU A 140 -9.25 18.30 2.83
N ASN A 141 -9.03 17.15 3.45
CA ASN A 141 -8.01 16.18 3.04
C ASN A 141 -8.60 14.87 2.44
N LYS A 142 -9.90 14.82 2.19
CA LYS A 142 -10.61 13.61 1.73
C LYS A 142 -9.97 12.96 0.50
N GLN A 143 -9.43 13.76 -0.42
CA GLN A 143 -8.76 13.26 -1.62
C GLN A 143 -7.33 12.78 -1.38
N LEU A 144 -6.71 13.21 -0.28
CA LEU A 144 -5.31 12.91 0.04
C LEU A 144 -5.15 11.75 1.00
N LEU A 145 -6.20 11.44 1.76
CA LEU A 145 -6.16 10.44 2.82
C LEU A 145 -6.83 9.14 2.40
N SER A 146 -6.20 8.02 2.72
CA SER A 146 -6.81 6.71 2.49
C SER A 146 -8.03 6.51 3.38
N SER A 147 -9.02 5.75 2.89
CA SER A 147 -10.23 5.39 3.67
C SER A 147 -9.89 4.64 4.98
N SER A 148 -8.77 3.91 5.00
CA SER A 148 -8.28 3.24 6.21
C SER A 148 -7.75 4.24 7.25
N TYR A 149 -7.06 5.28 6.79
CA TYR A 149 -6.58 6.34 7.68
C TYR A 149 -7.75 7.14 8.27
N LEU A 150 -8.76 7.49 7.45
CA LEU A 150 -9.96 8.19 7.88
C LEU A 150 -10.73 7.39 8.95
N ARG A 151 -10.92 6.08 8.72
CA ARG A 151 -11.53 5.20 9.73
C ARG A 151 -10.75 5.18 11.04
N GLY A 152 -9.43 5.11 10.96
CA GLY A 152 -8.55 5.16 12.14
C GLY A 152 -8.66 6.49 12.88
N ALA A 153 -8.72 7.62 12.17
CA ALA A 153 -8.93 8.94 12.76
C ALA A 153 -10.30 9.03 13.47
N ASN A 154 -11.38 8.56 12.84
CA ASN A 154 -12.71 8.53 13.45
C ASN A 154 -12.77 7.68 14.73
N GLN A 155 -12.05 6.55 14.77
CA GLN A 155 -11.94 5.75 15.99
C GLN A 155 -11.25 6.53 17.12
N VAL A 156 -10.21 7.31 16.79
CA VAL A 156 -9.53 8.15 17.80
C VAL A 156 -10.46 9.26 18.30
N VAL A 157 -11.19 9.92 17.40
CA VAL A 157 -12.14 10.98 17.76
C VAL A 157 -13.28 10.43 18.61
N GLY A 158 -13.82 9.26 18.26
CA GLY A 158 -14.82 8.58 19.09
C GLY A 158 -14.32 8.30 20.51
N ALA A 159 -13.11 7.73 20.63
CA ALA A 159 -12.51 7.47 21.92
C ALA A 159 -12.22 8.76 22.74
N LEU A 160 -11.91 9.88 22.07
CA LEU A 160 -11.76 11.18 22.74
C LEU A 160 -13.09 11.72 23.23
N ALA A 161 -14.15 11.59 22.45
CA ALA A 161 -15.49 11.98 22.84
C ALA A 161 -16.00 11.16 24.05
N ASP A 162 -15.68 9.86 24.09
CA ASP A 162 -16.00 8.98 25.22
C ASP A 162 -15.20 9.34 26.48
N PHE A 163 -13.96 9.83 26.33
CA PHE A 163 -13.11 10.23 27.43
C PHE A 163 -13.46 11.62 27.96
N ASP A 164 -13.50 12.62 27.09
CA ASP A 164 -13.85 14.02 27.40
C ASP A 164 -14.27 14.76 26.13
N PRO A 165 -15.58 14.94 25.88
CA PRO A 165 -16.09 15.59 24.67
C PRO A 165 -15.74 17.08 24.60
N GLN A 166 -15.40 17.72 25.72
CA GLN A 166 -15.03 19.13 25.77
C GLN A 166 -13.52 19.38 25.59
N LEU A 167 -12.73 18.31 25.49
CA LEU A 167 -11.30 18.44 25.31
C LEU A 167 -10.98 19.14 23.98
N ARG A 168 -10.15 20.18 24.05
CA ARG A 168 -9.77 21.02 22.90
C ARG A 168 -8.30 20.86 22.56
N LEU A 169 -7.96 21.15 21.32
CA LEU A 169 -6.57 21.11 20.86
C LEU A 169 -5.70 22.12 21.66
N ALA A 170 -6.19 23.34 21.85
CA ALA A 170 -5.47 24.40 22.57
C ALA A 170 -5.21 24.10 24.05
N THR A 171 -6.09 23.29 24.69
CA THR A 171 -5.99 22.96 26.10
C THR A 171 -5.39 21.59 26.36
N PHE A 172 -4.93 20.90 25.32
CA PHE A 172 -4.38 19.56 25.43
C PHE A 172 -2.97 19.57 26.02
N THR A 173 -2.88 19.20 27.28
CA THR A 173 -1.64 19.22 28.07
C THR A 173 -1.03 17.83 28.22
N ARG A 174 0.23 17.78 28.70
CA ARG A 174 0.90 16.53 29.06
C ARG A 174 0.09 15.71 30.08
N GLU A 175 -0.53 16.39 31.04
CA GLU A 175 -1.33 15.73 32.08
C GLU A 175 -2.58 15.09 31.50
N GLN A 176 -3.28 15.82 30.61
CA GLN A 176 -4.45 15.27 29.91
C GLN A 176 -4.08 14.07 29.03
N LEU A 177 -2.95 14.15 28.30
CA LEU A 177 -2.46 12.99 27.54
C LEU A 177 -2.18 11.80 28.46
N ALA A 178 -1.59 12.00 29.63
CA ALA A 178 -1.34 10.94 30.60
C ALA A 178 -2.63 10.30 31.11
N LYS A 179 -3.64 11.13 31.50
CA LYS A 179 -4.97 10.65 31.90
C LYS A 179 -5.65 9.86 30.79
N TYR A 180 -5.63 10.40 29.56
CA TYR A 180 -6.19 9.73 28.40
C TYR A 180 -5.50 8.40 28.09
N THR A 181 -4.17 8.38 28.16
CA THR A 181 -3.38 7.16 27.95
C THR A 181 -3.72 6.08 28.98
N THR A 182 -3.84 6.47 30.24
CA THR A 182 -4.26 5.56 31.31
C THR A 182 -5.67 5.02 31.06
N TRP A 183 -6.59 5.88 30.63
CA TRP A 183 -7.95 5.49 30.27
C TRP A 183 -7.97 4.49 29.09
N LEU A 184 -7.18 4.75 28.03
CA LEU A 184 -7.05 3.83 26.89
C LEU A 184 -6.55 2.43 27.32
N TYR A 185 -5.56 2.40 28.21
CA TYR A 185 -5.08 1.12 28.76
C TYR A 185 -6.13 0.42 29.64
N ALA A 186 -6.92 1.18 30.39
CA ALA A 186 -8.04 0.63 31.16
C ALA A 186 -9.13 0.02 30.26
N GLN A 187 -9.26 0.51 29.01
CA GLN A 187 -10.11 -0.12 27.99
C GLN A 187 -9.46 -1.39 27.36
N GLY A 188 -8.31 -1.84 27.83
CA GLY A 188 -7.62 -3.03 27.32
C GLY A 188 -6.89 -2.81 25.99
N LEU A 189 -6.68 -1.58 25.55
CA LEU A 189 -6.04 -1.31 24.26
C LEU A 189 -4.54 -1.61 24.30
N ARG A 190 -4.03 -2.22 23.22
CA ARG A 190 -2.61 -2.52 23.06
C ARG A 190 -1.80 -1.26 22.73
N ASP A 191 -0.49 -1.26 23.05
CA ASP A 191 0.47 -0.18 22.77
C ASP A 191 0.39 0.32 21.32
N SER A 192 0.23 -0.58 20.34
CA SER A 192 0.11 -0.23 18.92
C SER A 192 -1.13 0.60 18.60
N THR A 193 -2.23 0.36 19.31
CA THR A 193 -3.46 1.15 19.18
C THR A 193 -3.28 2.50 19.87
N VAL A 194 -2.74 2.54 21.09
CA VAL A 194 -2.45 3.78 21.81
C VAL A 194 -1.47 4.67 21.00
N GLN A 195 -0.45 4.08 20.37
CA GLN A 195 0.46 4.84 19.49
C GLN A 195 -0.26 5.50 18.30
N ARG A 196 -1.36 4.89 17.78
CA ARG A 196 -2.17 5.51 16.72
C ARG A 196 -2.80 6.82 17.22
N HIS A 197 -3.27 6.88 18.45
CA HIS A 197 -3.78 8.11 19.07
C HIS A 197 -2.68 9.17 19.16
N TYR A 198 -1.50 8.83 19.62
CA TYR A 198 -0.34 9.75 19.67
C TYR A 198 0.03 10.26 18.27
N LYS A 199 -0.03 9.39 17.26
CA LYS A 199 0.21 9.80 15.87
C LYS A 199 -0.85 10.80 15.40
N PHE A 200 -2.12 10.53 15.67
CA PHE A 200 -3.22 11.40 15.33
C PHE A 200 -3.02 12.80 15.94
N PHE A 201 -2.70 12.90 17.22
CA PHE A 201 -2.44 14.18 17.87
C PHE A 201 -1.29 14.95 17.21
N ARG A 202 -0.19 14.28 16.88
CA ARG A 202 0.91 14.93 16.17
C ARG A 202 0.52 15.42 14.78
N ASP A 203 -0.28 14.63 14.06
CA ASP A 203 -0.75 15.02 12.74
C ASP A 203 -1.69 16.24 12.83
N CYS A 204 -2.55 16.30 13.84
CA CYS A 204 -3.39 17.46 14.10
C CYS A 204 -2.57 18.75 14.43
N LEU A 205 -1.57 18.66 15.31
CA LEU A 205 -0.71 19.79 15.63
C LEU A 205 0.03 20.32 14.41
N ARG A 206 0.51 19.43 13.52
CA ARG A 206 1.13 19.83 12.24
C ARG A 206 0.16 20.62 11.35
N GLN A 207 -1.11 20.22 11.31
CA GLN A 207 -2.12 20.89 10.48
C GLN A 207 -2.40 22.32 10.91
N VAL A 208 -2.30 22.61 12.20
CA VAL A 208 -2.46 23.98 12.72
C VAL A 208 -1.12 24.71 12.88
N ASN A 209 -0.05 24.19 12.24
CA ASN A 209 1.31 24.75 12.28
C ASN A 209 1.87 24.92 13.71
N GLN A 210 1.43 24.10 14.66
CA GLN A 210 1.98 24.09 16.00
C GLN A 210 3.17 23.14 16.11
N ALA A 211 4.17 23.56 16.92
CA ALA A 211 5.30 22.70 17.25
C ALA A 211 4.82 21.47 18.05
N ILE A 212 5.36 20.30 17.72
CA ILE A 212 5.06 19.09 18.47
C ILE A 212 5.82 19.13 19.78
N PRO A 213 5.14 19.16 20.94
CA PRO A 213 5.82 19.15 22.23
C PRO A 213 6.62 17.86 22.42
N GLY A 214 7.80 17.95 23.05
CA GLY A 214 8.65 16.79 23.30
C GLY A 214 7.96 15.66 24.09
N TRP A 215 6.98 15.98 24.93
CA TRP A 215 6.20 14.98 25.67
C TRP A 215 5.20 14.21 24.79
N LEU A 216 4.90 14.68 23.58
CA LEU A 216 4.06 13.98 22.59
C LEU A 216 4.90 13.14 21.61
N ASN A 217 6.05 12.68 22.03
CA ASN A 217 6.92 11.81 21.24
C ASN A 217 6.26 10.46 20.96
N LYS A 218 6.88 9.70 20.05
CA LYS A 218 6.42 8.34 19.75
C LYS A 218 6.41 7.50 21.04
N LEU A 219 5.29 6.86 21.31
CA LEU A 219 5.23 5.80 22.32
C LEU A 219 6.11 4.63 21.83
N THR A 220 6.94 4.07 22.71
CA THR A 220 7.67 2.83 22.40
C THR A 220 6.67 1.68 22.37
N VAL A 221 6.51 1.07 21.19
CA VAL A 221 5.59 -0.05 20.98
C VAL A 221 6.35 -1.34 20.97
N ARG A 222 5.86 -2.27 21.77
CA ARG A 222 6.33 -3.65 21.77
C ARG A 222 5.34 -4.50 20.99
N TYR A 223 5.86 -5.41 20.18
CA TYR A 223 5.07 -6.33 19.38
C TYR A 223 5.35 -7.76 19.80
N GLY A 224 4.32 -8.57 19.82
CA GLY A 224 4.45 -10.02 19.86
C GLY A 224 4.98 -10.55 18.54
N ARG A 225 5.35 -11.83 18.53
CA ARG A 225 5.74 -12.52 17.30
C ARG A 225 4.51 -12.73 16.42
N ALA A 226 4.61 -12.35 15.14
CA ALA A 226 3.56 -12.64 14.18
C ALA A 226 3.47 -14.15 13.90
N LEU A 227 2.26 -14.64 13.58
CA LEU A 227 2.07 -16.03 13.19
C LEU A 227 2.75 -16.29 11.84
N SER A 228 3.56 -17.36 11.84
CA SER A 228 4.13 -17.98 10.65
C SER A 228 3.91 -19.49 10.71
N LEU A 229 3.55 -20.09 9.59
CA LEU A 229 3.37 -21.54 9.46
C LEU A 229 4.72 -22.22 9.25
N ARG A 230 4.84 -23.43 9.77
CA ARG A 230 5.97 -24.31 9.49
C ARG A 230 5.78 -25.00 8.13
N ALA A 231 6.86 -25.45 7.49
CA ALA A 231 6.78 -26.14 6.20
C ALA A 231 5.83 -27.36 6.21
N GLY A 232 5.80 -28.13 7.30
CA GLY A 232 4.84 -29.22 7.48
C GLY A 232 3.38 -28.74 7.52
N GLU A 233 3.12 -27.60 8.17
CA GLU A 233 1.77 -27.02 8.25
C GLU A 233 1.32 -26.48 6.88
N VAL A 234 2.24 -25.89 6.09
CA VAL A 234 1.94 -25.47 4.71
C VAL A 234 1.62 -26.68 3.84
N ARG A 235 2.40 -27.76 3.94
CA ARG A 235 2.11 -29.01 3.22
C ARG A 235 0.75 -29.61 3.63
N ALA A 236 0.39 -29.55 4.91
CA ALA A 236 -0.91 -29.99 5.38
C ALA A 236 -2.06 -29.15 4.78
N LEU A 237 -1.89 -27.82 4.69
CA LEU A 237 -2.86 -26.97 3.98
C LEU A 237 -2.99 -27.35 2.50
N MET A 238 -1.85 -27.55 1.81
CA MET A 238 -1.85 -27.93 0.39
C MET A 238 -2.58 -29.25 0.16
N ALA A 239 -2.42 -30.23 1.04
CA ALA A 239 -3.00 -31.56 0.95
C ALA A 239 -4.45 -31.66 1.46
N ALA A 240 -4.97 -30.63 2.13
CA ALA A 240 -6.29 -30.68 2.75
C ALA A 240 -7.40 -30.84 1.70
N SER A 241 -8.25 -31.87 1.88
CA SER A 241 -9.47 -32.06 1.09
C SER A 241 -10.59 -31.23 1.70
N VAL A 242 -11.06 -30.24 0.96
CA VAL A 242 -12.04 -29.25 1.43
C VAL A 242 -13.01 -28.90 0.31
N GLU A 243 -14.12 -28.26 0.67
CA GLU A 243 -15.10 -27.72 -0.27
C GLU A 243 -14.48 -26.68 -1.21
N GLU A 244 -15.08 -26.51 -2.39
CA GLU A 244 -14.58 -25.65 -3.47
C GLU A 244 -14.22 -24.23 -3.02
N GLU A 245 -15.08 -23.59 -2.22
CA GLU A 245 -14.84 -22.23 -1.74
C GLU A 245 -13.63 -22.12 -0.80
N ILE A 246 -13.42 -23.14 0.03
CA ILE A 246 -12.28 -23.21 0.95
C ILE A 246 -11.02 -23.58 0.17
N ALA A 247 -11.13 -24.45 -0.86
CA ALA A 247 -10.04 -24.79 -1.77
C ALA A 247 -9.56 -23.55 -2.55
N ALA A 248 -10.51 -22.75 -3.04
CA ALA A 248 -10.19 -21.47 -3.68
C ALA A 248 -9.44 -20.51 -2.74
N GLU A 249 -9.87 -20.39 -1.47
CA GLU A 249 -9.15 -19.56 -0.49
C GLU A 249 -7.78 -20.13 -0.14
N ARG A 250 -7.62 -21.48 -0.08
CA ARG A 250 -6.32 -22.14 0.08
C ARG A 250 -5.37 -21.69 -1.05
N ASP A 251 -5.82 -21.77 -2.29
CA ASP A 251 -5.03 -21.43 -3.46
C ASP A 251 -4.64 -19.93 -3.43
N VAL A 252 -5.56 -19.05 -3.08
CA VAL A 252 -5.29 -17.62 -2.90
C VAL A 252 -4.28 -17.36 -1.77
N PHE A 253 -4.39 -18.06 -0.65
CA PHE A 253 -3.45 -17.96 0.48
C PHE A 253 -2.04 -18.41 0.07
N LEU A 254 -1.93 -19.54 -0.63
CA LEU A 254 -0.65 -20.08 -1.11
C LEU A 254 -0.02 -19.13 -2.14
N PHE A 255 -0.81 -18.62 -3.09
CA PHE A 255 -0.34 -17.65 -4.06
C PHE A 255 0.20 -16.38 -3.38
N GLN A 256 -0.55 -15.86 -2.41
CA GLN A 256 -0.13 -14.71 -1.61
C GLN A 256 1.16 -15.00 -0.82
N MET A 257 1.29 -16.21 -0.28
CA MET A 257 2.47 -16.67 0.46
C MET A 257 3.71 -16.75 -0.45
N PHE A 258 3.59 -17.36 -1.62
CA PHE A 258 4.70 -17.50 -2.58
C PHE A 258 5.24 -16.15 -3.06
N LEU A 259 4.35 -15.17 -3.25
CA LEU A 259 4.73 -13.84 -3.76
C LEU A 259 4.89 -12.79 -2.66
N LEU A 260 4.74 -13.15 -1.39
CA LEU A 260 4.84 -12.25 -0.24
C LEU A 260 3.99 -10.96 -0.39
N LEU A 261 2.90 -11.00 -1.15
CA LEU A 261 2.06 -9.83 -1.40
C LEU A 261 1.23 -9.43 -0.17
N ARG A 262 1.05 -8.12 0.03
CA ARG A 262 0.02 -7.65 0.95
C ARG A 262 -1.36 -7.91 0.36
N ASP A 263 -2.40 -8.05 1.20
CA ASP A 263 -3.78 -8.26 0.71
C ASP A 263 -4.23 -7.12 -0.24
N THR A 264 -3.82 -5.90 0.01
CA THR A 264 -4.10 -4.75 -0.87
C THR A 264 -3.43 -4.86 -2.24
N ASP A 265 -2.20 -5.37 -2.28
CA ASP A 265 -1.44 -5.54 -3.53
C ASP A 265 -2.03 -6.72 -4.33
N LEU A 266 -2.38 -7.81 -3.62
CA LEU A 266 -3.06 -8.96 -4.22
C LEU A 266 -4.41 -8.57 -4.85
N ARG A 267 -5.21 -7.71 -4.20
CA ARG A 267 -6.47 -7.18 -4.76
C ARG A 267 -6.26 -6.26 -5.95
N GLY A 268 -5.13 -5.60 -5.99
CA GLY A 268 -4.71 -4.75 -7.11
C GLY A 268 -4.12 -5.51 -8.29
N LEU A 269 -3.84 -6.82 -8.14
CA LEU A 269 -3.20 -7.61 -9.18
C LEU A 269 -4.08 -7.74 -10.43
N ARG A 270 -3.48 -7.62 -11.61
CA ARG A 270 -4.12 -7.74 -12.92
C ARG A 270 -3.26 -8.61 -13.83
N SER A 271 -3.84 -9.12 -14.91
CA SER A 271 -3.14 -10.02 -15.84
C SER A 271 -1.85 -9.41 -16.39
N HIS A 272 -1.83 -8.12 -16.69
CA HIS A 272 -0.64 -7.44 -17.22
C HIS A 272 0.52 -7.31 -16.22
N HIS A 273 0.27 -7.52 -14.91
CA HIS A 273 1.34 -7.54 -13.92
C HIS A 273 2.15 -8.86 -13.93
N ILE A 274 1.66 -9.89 -14.62
CA ILE A 274 2.33 -11.19 -14.68
C ILE A 274 2.60 -11.54 -16.14
N ALA A 275 3.89 -11.62 -16.47
CA ALA A 275 4.36 -11.90 -17.81
C ALA A 275 5.57 -12.86 -17.77
N PRO A 276 5.81 -13.62 -18.87
CA PRO A 276 7.02 -14.41 -18.98
C PRO A 276 8.25 -13.51 -19.08
N ARG A 277 9.30 -13.90 -18.37
CA ARG A 277 10.61 -13.25 -18.36
C ARG A 277 11.68 -14.31 -18.49
N GLU A 278 12.71 -14.04 -19.24
CA GLU A 278 13.88 -14.94 -19.32
C GLU A 278 14.61 -14.95 -17.96
N LEU A 279 14.82 -16.15 -17.44
CA LEU A 279 15.49 -16.35 -16.17
C LEU A 279 16.69 -17.30 -16.34
N PRO A 280 17.90 -16.92 -15.94
CA PRO A 280 19.08 -17.76 -16.09
C PRO A 280 18.88 -19.14 -15.45
N GLY A 281 19.08 -20.20 -16.24
CA GLY A 281 18.92 -21.59 -15.81
C GLY A 281 17.47 -22.11 -15.74
N TYR A 282 16.46 -21.26 -15.93
CA TYR A 282 15.04 -21.64 -15.91
C TYR A 282 14.30 -21.34 -17.22
N GLY A 283 14.88 -20.50 -18.09
CA GLY A 283 14.20 -20.04 -19.31
C GLY A 283 13.00 -19.13 -19.05
N PRO A 284 12.01 -19.10 -19.96
CA PRO A 284 10.83 -18.25 -19.83
C PRO A 284 10.02 -18.61 -18.58
N THR A 285 10.04 -17.75 -17.57
CA THR A 285 9.40 -17.96 -16.28
C THR A 285 8.39 -16.84 -16.01
N LEU A 286 7.16 -17.18 -15.64
CA LEU A 286 6.19 -16.16 -15.21
C LEU A 286 6.76 -15.37 -14.03
N SER A 287 6.73 -14.05 -14.15
CA SER A 287 7.21 -13.14 -13.11
C SER A 287 6.18 -12.06 -12.86
N VAL A 288 6.02 -11.66 -11.59
CA VAL A 288 5.16 -10.55 -11.19
C VAL A 288 5.96 -9.27 -11.13
N GLU A 289 5.43 -8.22 -11.77
CA GLU A 289 5.96 -6.86 -11.71
C GLU A 289 4.83 -5.90 -11.29
N LEU A 290 4.98 -5.28 -10.15
CA LEU A 290 3.99 -4.33 -9.64
C LEU A 290 4.61 -3.30 -8.68
N TYR A 291 3.93 -2.16 -8.52
CA TYR A 291 4.24 -1.19 -7.48
C TYR A 291 3.34 -1.42 -6.27
N GLN A 292 3.93 -1.55 -5.09
CA GLN A 292 3.19 -1.80 -3.86
C GLN A 292 2.31 -0.60 -3.49
N ASN A 293 1.03 -0.82 -3.23
CA ASN A 293 0.07 0.24 -2.90
C ASN A 293 0.45 1.05 -1.65
N LYS A 294 1.10 0.43 -0.66
CA LYS A 294 1.43 1.07 0.62
C LYS A 294 2.70 1.91 0.58
N THR A 295 3.71 1.46 -0.15
CA THR A 295 5.06 2.04 -0.13
C THR A 295 5.42 2.71 -1.44
N GLY A 296 4.75 2.38 -2.54
CA GLY A 296 5.12 2.79 -3.89
C GLY A 296 6.39 2.11 -4.42
N GLU A 297 6.95 1.15 -3.67
CA GLU A 297 8.16 0.45 -4.10
C GLU A 297 7.81 -0.64 -5.13
N PRO A 298 8.62 -0.81 -6.18
CA PRO A 298 8.44 -1.86 -7.15
C PRO A 298 8.76 -3.24 -6.56
N VAL A 299 8.11 -4.26 -7.06
CA VAL A 299 8.42 -5.67 -6.81
C VAL A 299 8.50 -6.36 -8.15
N LEU A 300 9.61 -7.06 -8.41
CA LEU A 300 9.82 -7.89 -9.59
C LEU A 300 10.41 -9.22 -9.13
N ILE A 301 9.58 -10.27 -9.10
CA ILE A 301 9.98 -11.61 -8.63
C ILE A 301 9.36 -12.69 -9.50
N PRO A 302 10.04 -13.85 -9.69
CA PRO A 302 9.49 -14.97 -10.43
C PRO A 302 8.40 -15.68 -9.63
N LEU A 303 7.43 -16.26 -10.33
CA LEU A 303 6.45 -17.18 -9.75
C LEU A 303 7.07 -18.57 -9.64
N PRO A 304 7.12 -19.14 -8.41
CA PRO A 304 7.39 -20.58 -8.29
C PRO A 304 6.34 -21.41 -9.06
N PRO A 305 6.66 -22.63 -9.53
CA PRO A 305 5.73 -23.44 -10.33
C PRO A 305 4.33 -23.56 -9.71
N ALA A 306 4.24 -23.83 -8.42
CA ALA A 306 2.96 -23.91 -7.70
C ALA A 306 2.14 -22.59 -7.75
N ALA A 307 2.79 -21.44 -7.72
CA ALA A 307 2.10 -20.17 -7.88
C ALA A 307 1.67 -19.93 -9.34
N ALA A 308 2.50 -20.31 -10.31
CA ALA A 308 2.17 -20.25 -11.73
C ALA A 308 0.95 -21.13 -12.06
N ASP A 309 0.90 -22.36 -11.52
CA ASP A 309 -0.23 -23.28 -11.69
C ASP A 309 -1.53 -22.71 -11.12
N ILE A 310 -1.46 -22.09 -9.93
CA ILE A 310 -2.62 -21.41 -9.33
C ILE A 310 -3.09 -20.28 -10.24
N TRP A 311 -2.17 -19.44 -10.71
CA TRP A 311 -2.50 -18.31 -11.59
C TRP A 311 -3.17 -18.75 -12.87
N GLN A 312 -2.65 -19.78 -13.51
CA GLN A 312 -3.20 -20.35 -14.74
C GLN A 312 -4.56 -21.00 -14.51
N ARG A 313 -4.72 -21.75 -13.41
CA ARG A 313 -6.00 -22.40 -13.01
C ARG A 313 -7.16 -21.42 -12.94
N TYR A 314 -6.91 -20.21 -12.45
CA TYR A 314 -7.92 -19.16 -12.35
C TYR A 314 -7.93 -18.20 -13.56
N GLY A 315 -7.28 -18.56 -14.66
CA GLY A 315 -7.28 -17.76 -15.89
C GLY A 315 -6.75 -16.33 -15.70
N GLY A 316 -5.80 -16.13 -14.76
CA GLY A 316 -5.22 -14.82 -14.48
C GLY A 316 -6.08 -13.90 -13.59
N GLN A 317 -7.12 -14.45 -12.95
CA GLN A 317 -7.99 -13.69 -12.04
C GLN A 317 -8.31 -14.51 -10.78
N LEU A 318 -7.67 -14.18 -9.68
CA LEU A 318 -7.88 -14.91 -8.43
C LEU A 318 -9.28 -14.66 -7.83
N PRO A 319 -9.93 -15.70 -7.23
CA PRO A 319 -11.26 -15.63 -6.64
C PRO A 319 -11.22 -14.97 -5.25
N LEU A 320 -11.05 -13.65 -5.18
CA LEU A 320 -10.86 -12.91 -3.93
C LEU A 320 -12.20 -12.57 -3.25
N ALA A 321 -12.49 -13.18 -2.12
CA ALA A 321 -13.57 -12.79 -1.23
C ALA A 321 -13.20 -11.55 -0.37
N SER A 322 -14.12 -11.03 0.44
CA SER A 322 -13.83 -9.98 1.41
C SER A 322 -12.78 -10.46 2.42
N GLN A 323 -12.00 -9.54 3.01
CA GLN A 323 -10.96 -9.92 3.97
C GLN A 323 -11.53 -10.67 5.20
N GLN A 324 -12.72 -10.32 5.65
CA GLN A 324 -13.39 -11.02 6.75
C GLN A 324 -13.73 -12.46 6.36
N GLU A 325 -14.30 -12.64 5.16
CA GLU A 325 -14.66 -13.96 4.66
C GLU A 325 -13.42 -14.82 4.40
N ARG A 326 -12.36 -14.26 3.82
CA ARG A 326 -11.06 -14.91 3.66
C ARG A 326 -10.54 -15.42 5.01
N ASN A 327 -10.51 -14.56 6.04
CA ASN A 327 -10.06 -14.96 7.37
C ASN A 327 -10.94 -16.07 7.99
N ARG A 328 -12.26 -16.06 7.74
CA ARG A 328 -13.18 -17.11 8.19
C ARG A 328 -12.85 -18.44 7.51
N ARG A 329 -12.70 -18.45 6.18
CA ARG A 329 -12.36 -19.64 5.38
C ARG A 329 -10.98 -20.20 5.74
N LEU A 330 -9.99 -19.34 5.98
CA LEU A 330 -8.66 -19.75 6.42
C LEU A 330 -8.68 -20.46 7.77
N LYS A 331 -9.49 -20.02 8.73
CA LYS A 331 -9.65 -20.71 10.01
C LYS A 331 -10.30 -22.09 9.84
N GLN A 332 -11.27 -22.22 8.95
CA GLN A 332 -11.88 -23.50 8.60
C GLN A 332 -10.87 -24.44 7.93
N LEU A 333 -10.15 -23.93 6.93
CA LEU A 333 -9.08 -24.65 6.24
C LEU A 333 -8.03 -25.16 7.24
N GLY A 334 -7.52 -24.27 8.11
CA GLY A 334 -6.53 -24.64 9.11
C GLY A 334 -7.03 -25.71 10.10
N ARG A 335 -8.32 -25.69 10.46
CA ARG A 335 -8.93 -26.71 11.29
C ARG A 335 -8.98 -28.06 10.57
N VAL A 336 -9.41 -28.12 9.31
CA VAL A 336 -9.45 -29.33 8.49
C VAL A 336 -8.04 -29.88 8.24
N ALA A 337 -7.07 -29.00 7.97
CA ALA A 337 -5.67 -29.36 7.80
C ALA A 337 -4.96 -29.78 9.11
N GLY A 338 -5.64 -29.78 10.25
CA GLY A 338 -5.08 -30.22 11.53
C GLY A 338 -4.02 -29.25 12.12
N LEU A 339 -4.11 -27.94 11.87
CA LEU A 339 -3.16 -26.95 12.41
C LEU A 339 -3.43 -26.69 13.91
N THR A 340 -3.15 -27.68 14.74
CA THR A 340 -3.46 -27.67 16.18
C THR A 340 -2.29 -27.22 17.05
N ARG A 341 -1.10 -26.97 16.48
CA ARG A 341 0.04 -26.44 17.23
C ARG A 341 -0.38 -25.20 18.00
N GLU A 342 0.06 -25.08 19.24
CA GLU A 342 -0.17 -23.90 20.07
C GLU A 342 0.60 -22.70 19.52
N PHE A 343 -0.08 -21.57 19.44
CA PHE A 343 0.44 -20.25 19.16
C PHE A 343 0.13 -19.33 20.33
N VAL A 344 1.13 -18.63 20.82
CA VAL A 344 0.98 -17.64 21.88
C VAL A 344 0.93 -16.26 21.28
N ASP A 345 -0.25 -15.63 21.27
CA ASP A 345 -0.41 -14.22 20.90
C ASP A 345 -0.02 -13.34 22.10
N VAL A 346 1.12 -12.66 21.99
CA VAL A 346 1.63 -11.79 23.02
C VAL A 346 1.20 -10.35 22.75
N GLY A 347 0.43 -9.78 23.66
CA GLY A 347 0.02 -8.38 23.65
C GLY A 347 0.78 -7.56 24.69
N PHE A 348 0.94 -6.26 24.41
CA PHE A 348 1.49 -5.31 25.37
C PHE A 348 0.54 -4.12 25.52
N SER A 349 0.25 -3.76 26.76
CA SER A 349 -0.63 -2.67 27.15
C SER A 349 0.06 -1.89 28.29
N GLY A 350 0.85 -0.89 27.96
CA GLY A 350 1.68 -0.19 28.93
C GLY A 350 2.70 -1.12 29.60
N LYS A 351 2.61 -1.29 30.91
CA LYS A 351 3.48 -2.22 31.65
C LYS A 351 3.00 -3.67 31.60
N LEU A 352 1.74 -3.88 31.22
CA LEU A 352 1.13 -5.21 31.22
C LEU A 352 1.52 -5.97 29.97
N ARG A 353 1.95 -7.21 30.11
CA ARG A 353 2.07 -8.21 29.06
C ARG A 353 0.92 -9.19 29.19
N THR A 354 0.20 -9.41 28.12
CA THR A 354 -0.86 -10.42 28.02
C THR A 354 -0.43 -11.54 27.09
N GLU A 355 -0.82 -12.75 27.39
CA GLU A 355 -0.59 -13.93 26.56
C GLU A 355 -1.91 -14.66 26.37
N GLU A 356 -2.26 -14.92 25.11
CA GLU A 356 -3.39 -15.74 24.75
C GLU A 356 -2.88 -16.96 23.98
N VAL A 357 -3.07 -18.14 24.56
CA VAL A 357 -2.68 -19.42 23.94
C VAL A 357 -3.85 -19.95 23.13
N MET A 358 -3.61 -20.19 21.86
CA MET A 358 -4.62 -20.72 20.96
C MET A 358 -4.01 -21.63 19.89
N PRO A 359 -4.76 -22.56 19.30
CA PRO A 359 -4.25 -23.34 18.17
C PRO A 359 -4.05 -22.44 16.94
N VAL A 360 -3.01 -22.74 16.13
CA VAL A 360 -2.63 -22.00 14.92
C VAL A 360 -3.83 -21.70 14.03
N TYR A 361 -4.75 -22.66 13.83
CA TYR A 361 -5.92 -22.46 12.97
C TYR A 361 -6.80 -21.28 13.43
N LYS A 362 -6.88 -20.98 14.73
CA LYS A 362 -7.65 -19.82 15.25
C LYS A 362 -6.96 -18.48 14.97
N ALA A 363 -5.62 -18.48 14.98
CA ALA A 363 -4.82 -17.29 14.71
C ALA A 363 -4.59 -17.04 13.20
N LEU A 364 -4.93 -18.02 12.33
CA LEU A 364 -4.67 -17.94 10.91
C LEU A 364 -5.45 -16.80 10.25
N SER A 365 -4.77 -16.01 9.46
CA SER A 365 -5.31 -14.85 8.76
C SER A 365 -4.57 -14.61 7.43
N THR A 366 -5.12 -13.78 6.56
CA THR A 366 -4.49 -13.42 5.27
C THR A 366 -3.07 -12.87 5.44
N HIS A 367 -2.80 -12.17 6.55
CA HIS A 367 -1.47 -11.63 6.80
C HIS A 367 -0.41 -12.70 7.15
N ALA A 368 -0.85 -13.83 7.70
CA ALA A 368 0.03 -14.95 7.98
C ALA A 368 0.68 -15.53 6.71
N ALA A 369 0.04 -15.40 5.53
CA ALA A 369 0.63 -15.80 4.26
C ALA A 369 1.98 -15.11 4.03
N ARG A 370 2.01 -13.78 4.17
CA ARG A 370 3.23 -12.98 3.94
C ARG A 370 4.34 -13.28 4.96
N HIS A 371 4.00 -13.46 6.23
CA HIS A 371 4.97 -13.85 7.25
C HIS A 371 5.51 -15.26 7.01
N THR A 372 4.63 -16.20 6.68
CA THR A 372 5.01 -17.57 6.32
C THR A 372 5.95 -17.60 5.13
N GLY A 373 5.61 -16.90 4.04
CA GLY A 373 6.45 -16.81 2.86
C GLY A 373 7.83 -16.23 3.15
N ALA A 374 7.90 -15.17 3.96
CA ALA A 374 9.15 -14.57 4.36
C ALA A 374 10.06 -15.53 5.15
N ASP A 375 9.49 -16.27 6.11
CA ASP A 375 10.24 -17.26 6.89
C ASP A 375 10.66 -18.46 6.03
N MET A 376 9.80 -18.89 5.08
CA MET A 376 10.12 -19.97 4.14
C MET A 376 11.28 -19.59 3.21
N LEU A 377 11.32 -18.37 2.68
CA LEU A 377 12.43 -17.90 1.86
C LEU A 377 13.75 -17.83 2.63
N ILE A 378 13.71 -17.42 3.91
CA ILE A 378 14.92 -17.46 4.74
C ILE A 378 15.39 -18.91 4.93
N LEU A 379 14.45 -19.82 5.23
CA LEU A 379 14.77 -21.23 5.44
C LEU A 379 15.33 -21.88 4.18
N GLY A 380 14.67 -21.72 3.04
CA GLY A 380 15.10 -22.28 1.75
C GLY A 380 16.34 -21.60 1.18
N GLY A 381 16.56 -20.33 1.49
CA GLY A 381 17.74 -19.56 1.12
C GLY A 381 18.90 -19.69 2.10
N GLU A 382 18.88 -20.68 2.99
CA GLU A 382 19.99 -20.97 3.93
C GLU A 382 20.36 -19.77 4.82
N GLY A 383 19.34 -18.98 5.22
CA GLY A 383 19.53 -17.78 6.05
C GLY A 383 19.78 -16.49 5.26
N ASN A 384 19.74 -16.53 3.93
CA ASN A 384 19.95 -15.35 3.10
C ASN A 384 18.78 -14.33 3.26
N GLN A 385 19.00 -13.33 4.09
CA GLN A 385 18.03 -12.26 4.35
C GLN A 385 17.71 -11.40 3.10
N ALA A 386 18.66 -11.29 2.15
CA ALA A 386 18.46 -10.48 0.95
C ALA A 386 17.31 -11.01 0.09
N LEU A 387 17.15 -12.33 -0.04
CA LEU A 387 16.03 -12.94 -0.79
C LEU A 387 14.68 -12.51 -0.22
N LYS A 388 14.54 -12.51 1.10
CA LYS A 388 13.32 -12.05 1.78
C LYS A 388 13.08 -10.56 1.53
N GLU A 389 14.09 -9.71 1.70
CA GLU A 389 13.94 -8.26 1.53
C GLU A 389 13.57 -7.90 0.08
N ILE A 390 14.17 -8.58 -0.91
CA ILE A 390 13.81 -8.44 -2.33
C ILE A 390 12.35 -8.83 -2.56
N ALA A 391 11.95 -10.01 -2.11
CA ALA A 391 10.58 -10.48 -2.28
C ALA A 391 9.54 -9.62 -1.53
N LEU A 392 9.94 -8.99 -0.42
CA LEU A 392 9.11 -8.02 0.30
C LEU A 392 9.07 -6.64 -0.36
N GLY A 393 9.95 -6.34 -1.31
CA GLY A 393 10.11 -5.00 -1.88
C GLY A 393 10.62 -3.98 -0.84
N HIS A 394 11.50 -4.38 0.06
CA HIS A 394 12.08 -3.53 1.10
C HIS A 394 13.49 -3.03 0.76
N VAL A 395 14.01 -3.41 -0.39
CA VAL A 395 15.35 -2.98 -0.83
C VAL A 395 15.25 -1.53 -1.30
N SER A 396 15.82 -0.60 -0.54
CA SER A 396 16.05 0.77 -0.96
C SER A 396 17.36 0.83 -1.73
N ASP A 397 17.35 1.52 -2.85
CA ASP A 397 18.46 1.89 -3.72
C ASP A 397 18.84 0.90 -4.83
N SER A 398 18.66 1.40 -6.06
CA SER A 398 19.30 1.00 -7.33
C SER A 398 19.26 -0.47 -7.77
N VAL A 399 18.66 -1.37 -7.01
CA VAL A 399 18.64 -2.82 -7.28
C VAL A 399 17.32 -3.27 -7.91
N TYR A 400 16.45 -2.35 -8.33
CA TYR A 400 15.22 -2.68 -9.02
C TYR A 400 15.42 -2.59 -10.53
N GLY A 401 15.27 -3.71 -11.18
CA GLY A 401 15.37 -3.85 -12.62
C GLY A 401 15.53 -5.30 -13.02
N TYR A 402 15.73 -5.50 -14.30
CA TYR A 402 15.99 -6.83 -14.87
C TYR A 402 17.22 -7.50 -14.23
N ASP A 403 18.26 -6.71 -13.90
CA ASP A 403 19.47 -7.21 -13.21
C ASP A 403 19.14 -7.90 -11.89
N THR A 404 18.15 -7.39 -11.14
CA THR A 404 17.70 -8.00 -9.87
C THR A 404 17.02 -9.34 -10.12
N LEU A 405 16.15 -9.41 -11.11
CA LEU A 405 15.46 -10.64 -11.47
C LEU A 405 16.46 -11.70 -11.95
N GLU A 406 17.40 -11.33 -12.84
CA GLU A 406 18.44 -12.23 -13.33
C GLU A 406 19.34 -12.76 -12.21
N ARG A 407 19.72 -11.89 -11.28
CA ARG A 407 20.62 -12.25 -10.17
C ARG A 407 19.94 -13.07 -9.08
N TYR A 408 18.75 -12.68 -8.65
CA TYR A 408 18.09 -13.26 -7.48
C TYR A 408 16.90 -14.16 -7.82
N GLY A 409 16.35 -14.06 -9.02
CA GLY A 409 15.23 -14.89 -9.45
C GLY A 409 15.50 -16.38 -9.36
N PRO A 410 16.63 -16.91 -9.90
CA PRO A 410 17.00 -18.30 -9.74
C PRO A 410 17.10 -18.73 -8.27
N GLN A 411 17.70 -17.87 -7.42
CA GLN A 411 17.88 -18.15 -5.99
C GLN A 411 16.51 -18.18 -5.25
N LEU A 412 15.57 -17.32 -5.62
CA LEU A 412 14.21 -17.33 -5.07
C LEU A 412 13.49 -18.64 -5.43
N LEU A 413 13.58 -19.08 -6.67
CA LEU A 413 12.97 -20.35 -7.09
C LEU A 413 13.60 -21.54 -6.37
N GLN A 414 14.93 -21.63 -6.30
CA GLN A 414 15.64 -22.66 -5.56
C GLN A 414 15.27 -22.70 -4.08
N ALA A 415 15.10 -21.52 -3.45
CA ALA A 415 14.68 -21.45 -2.06
C ALA A 415 13.28 -22.08 -1.87
N TRP A 416 12.34 -21.81 -2.78
CA TRP A 416 11.02 -22.44 -2.74
C TRP A 416 11.07 -23.95 -3.00
N GLU A 417 11.85 -24.42 -3.96
CA GLU A 417 12.03 -25.85 -4.28
C GLU A 417 12.59 -26.62 -3.08
N ARG A 418 13.52 -26.04 -2.32
CA ARG A 418 14.11 -26.69 -1.12
C ARG A 418 13.11 -26.83 0.01
N VAL A 419 12.24 -25.87 0.22
CA VAL A 419 11.29 -25.88 1.36
C VAL A 419 9.99 -26.58 1.03
N LEU A 420 9.48 -26.34 -0.18
CA LEU A 420 8.21 -26.88 -0.67
C LEU A 420 8.46 -27.49 -2.05
N PRO A 421 9.09 -28.67 -2.11
CA PRO A 421 9.30 -29.35 -3.40
C PRO A 421 7.95 -29.53 -4.09
N PRO A 422 7.92 -29.48 -5.44
CA PRO A 422 6.69 -29.62 -6.21
C PRO A 422 5.91 -30.85 -5.77
N ALA A 423 4.66 -30.66 -5.40
CA ALA A 423 3.77 -31.76 -5.08
C ALA A 423 3.58 -32.60 -6.36
N VAL A 424 3.64 -33.92 -6.24
CA VAL A 424 3.19 -34.83 -7.30
C VAL A 424 1.80 -34.37 -7.76
N PRO A 425 1.55 -34.19 -9.06
CA PRO A 425 0.33 -33.54 -9.53
C PRO A 425 -0.91 -34.27 -9.04
N ALA A 426 -1.67 -33.62 -8.15
CA ALA A 426 -3.03 -34.05 -7.85
C ALA A 426 -3.88 -33.83 -9.10
N ALA A 427 -4.68 -34.85 -9.46
CA ALA A 427 -5.54 -34.83 -10.64
C ALA A 427 -6.28 -33.50 -10.79
N VAL A 428 -6.16 -32.90 -11.94
CA VAL A 428 -6.75 -31.59 -12.31
C VAL A 428 -8.28 -31.70 -12.16
N PRO A 429 -8.94 -30.90 -11.31
CA PRO A 429 -10.39 -30.74 -11.42
C PRO A 429 -10.71 -30.06 -12.77
N ALA A 430 -11.74 -30.59 -13.45
CA ALA A 430 -12.16 -30.10 -14.74
C ALA A 430 -12.41 -28.58 -14.74
N PRO A 431 -12.10 -27.86 -15.84
CA PRO A 431 -12.30 -26.43 -15.92
C PRO A 431 -13.78 -26.09 -15.69
N LEU A 432 -14.04 -25.14 -14.80
CA LEU A 432 -15.37 -24.57 -14.55
C LEU A 432 -15.97 -24.08 -15.89
N MET A 433 -16.90 -24.86 -16.42
CA MET A 433 -17.70 -24.41 -17.57
C MET A 433 -18.43 -23.12 -17.16
N GLN A 434 -18.16 -22.06 -17.90
CA GLN A 434 -18.94 -20.83 -17.83
C GLN A 434 -20.42 -21.19 -17.97
N ARG A 435 -21.21 -21.03 -16.91
CA ARG A 435 -22.68 -21.04 -17.01
C ARG A 435 -23.07 -19.94 -17.99
N LYS A 436 -23.40 -20.34 -19.23
CA LYS A 436 -24.11 -19.48 -20.17
C LYS A 436 -25.38 -19.00 -19.49
N VAL A 437 -25.42 -17.72 -19.17
CA VAL A 437 -26.66 -17.04 -18.81
C VAL A 437 -27.51 -17.03 -20.09
N ASN A 438 -28.46 -17.96 -20.18
CA ASN A 438 -29.48 -17.95 -21.18
C ASN A 438 -30.34 -16.70 -20.97
N ARG A 439 -30.08 -15.64 -21.71
CA ARG A 439 -31.04 -14.56 -21.93
C ARG A 439 -32.11 -15.15 -22.85
N GLY A 440 -33.25 -15.49 -22.25
CA GLY A 440 -34.47 -15.81 -22.99
C GLY A 440 -34.95 -14.60 -23.79
N PRO A 441 -35.65 -14.81 -24.90
CA PRO A 441 -36.06 -13.77 -25.82
C PRO A 441 -37.14 -12.87 -25.18
N THR A 442 -36.92 -11.58 -25.24
CA THR A 442 -37.91 -10.55 -24.99
C THR A 442 -38.93 -10.56 -26.16
N GLY A 443 -40.14 -10.88 -25.85
CA GLY A 443 -41.24 -10.75 -26.80
C GLY A 443 -42.59 -10.87 -26.12
N GLY A 444 -43.40 -9.79 -26.14
CA GLY A 444 -44.84 -9.91 -26.13
C GLY A 444 -45.62 -9.18 -25.06
N GLN A 445 -45.96 -7.97 -25.36
CA GLN A 445 -47.27 -7.25 -25.25
C GLN A 445 -48.00 -7.09 -23.88
N PRO A 446 -48.63 -5.94 -23.69
CA PRO A 446 -49.31 -5.51 -22.45
C PRO A 446 -50.76 -5.97 -22.42
N GLY A 447 -51.20 -6.55 -21.31
CA GLY A 447 -52.61 -6.96 -21.13
C GLY A 447 -53.03 -6.98 -19.68
N ALA A 448 -53.94 -6.05 -19.36
CA ALA A 448 -55.03 -6.10 -18.37
C ALA A 448 -54.68 -6.16 -16.86
N LYS A 449 -55.02 -5.08 -16.19
CA LYS A 449 -55.21 -4.98 -14.73
C LYS A 449 -56.37 -5.89 -14.25
N PRO A 450 -56.24 -6.57 -13.14
CA PRO A 450 -57.40 -7.03 -12.39
C PRO A 450 -57.74 -6.04 -11.27
N LYS A 451 -59.04 -5.83 -11.17
CA LYS A 451 -59.76 -5.05 -10.16
C LYS A 451 -59.60 -5.63 -8.76
N ILE A 452 -59.34 -4.76 -7.80
CA ILE A 452 -59.46 -5.02 -6.37
C ILE A 452 -60.95 -4.93 -6.02
N THR A 453 -61.49 -5.97 -5.38
CA THR A 453 -62.76 -5.91 -4.63
C THR A 453 -62.48 -6.26 -3.18
N PRO A 454 -62.99 -5.49 -2.19
CA PRO A 454 -62.79 -5.78 -0.78
C PRO A 454 -63.91 -6.67 -0.26
N GLY A 455 -63.57 -7.53 0.73
CA GLY A 455 -64.58 -8.36 1.39
C GLY A 455 -64.05 -9.09 2.58
N PHE A 456 -64.45 -8.57 3.75
CA PHE A 456 -64.45 -9.15 5.12
C PHE A 456 -63.14 -9.50 5.77
#